data_a3bd159b8bc79db325de79550eebd408
#
_entry.id   a3bd159b8bc79db325de79550eebd408
#
_cell.length_a   1.000
_cell.length_b   1.000
_cell.length_c   1.000
_cell.angle_alpha   90.00
_cell.angle_beta   90.00
_cell.angle_gamma   90.00
#
_symmetry.space_group_name_H-M   'P 1'
#
loop_
_entity.id
_entity.type
_entity.pdbx_description
1 polymer ?
#
loop_
_entity_poly.entity_id
_entity_poly.type
_entity_poly.pdbx_seq_one_letter_code
_entity_poly.pdbx_strand_id
1 'polypeptide(L)'
;VSRARERAQNELRSMGSLSNRARRTVAIFAGTAFLWLLGGLEFLFVDVLPRSLYVTLFGGTGTNVFGTTGHEGILFYVLVGLLAIPTLVVSGATAWDDLIDIDWGTLLLLGGGISLANALADTNATTWLAEVTLGSLEGTSIVVVLLAVVTMTVVVGELASNTAMAAILAPLLINIGPAYAGALGTSPELASVLLAVTGAIAASYGFALPVATPPNAIVFGTGYVERDTMLRAGSLLDGVVILLTTGVTYLLIRFLWPPILAVLNV
;
A
#
# COMPACT_ATOMS: atom_id res chain seq x y z
N VAL A 1 25.44 13.71 12.07
CA VAL A 1 25.45 13.31 10.64
C VAL A 1 26.85 12.81 10.26
N SER A 2 27.97 13.50 10.63
CA SER A 2 29.33 13.08 10.28
C SER A 2 29.74 11.71 10.82
N ARG A 3 29.45 11.39 12.07
CA ARG A 3 29.77 10.09 12.69
C ARG A 3 29.02 8.91 12.08
N ALA A 4 27.77 9.11 11.66
CA ALA A 4 27.00 8.07 10.98
C ALA A 4 27.56 7.78 9.57
N ARG A 5 27.99 8.82 8.86
CA ARG A 5 28.62 8.70 7.55
C ARG A 5 29.99 8.02 7.64
N GLU A 6 30.81 8.35 8.65
CA GLU A 6 32.10 7.68 8.89
C GLU A 6 31.93 6.19 9.24
N ARG A 7 30.95 5.85 10.08
CA ARG A 7 30.64 4.44 10.37
C ARG A 7 30.22 3.69 9.11
N ALA A 8 29.27 4.23 8.35
CA ALA A 8 28.84 3.62 7.08
C ALA A 8 29.98 3.46 6.07
N GLN A 9 30.88 4.44 5.97
CA GLN A 9 32.05 4.34 5.10
C GLN A 9 33.07 3.30 5.58
N ASN A 10 33.26 3.16 6.89
CA ASN A 10 34.15 2.16 7.47
C ASN A 10 33.59 0.76 7.31
N GLU A 11 32.28 0.57 7.49
CA GLU A 11 31.60 -0.71 7.21
C GLU A 11 31.67 -1.07 5.74
N LEU A 12 31.40 -0.12 4.82
CA LEU A 12 31.55 -0.33 3.38
C LEU A 12 32.96 -0.74 3.00
N ARG A 13 33.99 -0.16 3.61
CA ARG A 13 35.39 -0.54 3.37
C ARG A 13 35.74 -1.90 3.95
N SER A 14 35.16 -2.27 5.07
CA SER A 14 35.38 -3.58 5.72
C SER A 14 34.67 -4.73 4.95
N MET A 15 33.57 -4.45 4.26
CA MET A 15 32.85 -5.43 3.44
C MET A 15 33.64 -5.90 2.20
N GLY A 16 34.60 -5.10 1.71
CA GLY A 16 35.40 -5.42 0.55
C GLY A 16 34.62 -5.45 -0.76
N SER A 17 35.14 -6.16 -1.77
CA SER A 17 34.44 -6.34 -3.05
C SER A 17 33.33 -7.38 -2.94
N LEU A 18 32.21 -7.13 -3.60
CA LEU A 18 31.10 -8.08 -3.67
C LEU A 18 31.56 -9.45 -4.17
N SER A 19 31.24 -10.50 -3.44
CA SER A 19 31.47 -11.87 -3.87
C SER A 19 30.69 -12.18 -5.16
N ASN A 20 31.09 -13.20 -5.90
CA ASN A 20 30.36 -13.61 -7.11
C ASN A 20 28.89 -14.01 -6.79
N ARG A 21 28.66 -14.58 -5.61
CA ARG A 21 27.33 -14.92 -5.11
C ARG A 21 26.51 -13.65 -4.89
N ALA A 22 27.05 -12.65 -4.19
CA ALA A 22 26.42 -11.37 -3.95
C ALA A 22 26.12 -10.60 -5.25
N ARG A 23 27.03 -10.62 -6.23
CA ARG A 23 26.80 -9.99 -7.54
C ARG A 23 25.63 -10.62 -8.29
N ARG A 24 25.49 -11.96 -8.26
CA ARG A 24 24.35 -12.67 -8.87
C ARG A 24 23.05 -12.30 -8.18
N THR A 25 23.03 -12.28 -6.84
CA THR A 25 21.85 -11.86 -6.07
C THR A 25 21.42 -10.43 -6.44
N VAL A 26 22.37 -9.49 -6.46
CA VAL A 26 22.09 -8.09 -6.85
C VAL A 26 21.57 -7.99 -8.28
N ALA A 27 22.17 -8.74 -9.22
CA ALA A 27 21.75 -8.73 -10.61
C ALA A 27 20.32 -9.27 -10.78
N ILE A 28 20.00 -10.40 -10.10
CA ILE A 28 18.64 -10.98 -10.13
C ILE A 28 17.63 -10.02 -9.48
N PHE A 29 17.98 -9.45 -8.32
CA PHE A 29 17.12 -8.46 -7.65
C PHE A 29 16.87 -7.24 -8.55
N ALA A 30 17.91 -6.68 -9.15
CA ALA A 30 17.78 -5.53 -10.06
C ALA A 30 16.93 -5.87 -11.29
N GLY A 31 17.13 -7.08 -11.87
CA GLY A 31 16.31 -7.58 -12.96
C GLY A 31 14.84 -7.74 -12.57
N THR A 32 14.56 -8.32 -11.41
CA THR A 32 13.20 -8.47 -10.86
C THR A 32 12.54 -7.10 -10.64
N ALA A 33 13.25 -6.18 -10.00
CA ALA A 33 12.76 -4.81 -9.77
C ALA A 33 12.50 -4.07 -11.09
N PHE A 34 13.38 -4.24 -12.08
CA PHE A 34 13.18 -3.68 -13.42
C PHE A 34 11.92 -4.25 -14.09
N LEU A 35 11.70 -5.55 -14.03
CA LEU A 35 10.49 -6.17 -14.59
C LEU A 35 9.22 -5.73 -13.88
N TRP A 36 9.25 -5.53 -12.57
CA TRP A 36 8.13 -4.96 -11.82
C TRP A 36 7.82 -3.52 -12.22
N LEU A 37 8.87 -2.69 -12.37
CA LEU A 37 8.70 -1.32 -12.86
C LEU A 37 8.14 -1.32 -14.29
N LEU A 38 8.66 -2.18 -15.15
CA LEU A 38 8.17 -2.30 -16.52
C LEU A 38 6.71 -2.74 -16.57
N GLY A 39 6.31 -3.70 -15.73
CA GLY A 39 4.92 -4.14 -15.58
C GLY A 39 4.00 -3.01 -15.12
N GLY A 40 4.44 -2.18 -14.15
CA GLY A 40 3.69 -1.01 -13.68
C GLY A 40 3.56 0.13 -14.69
N LEU A 41 4.39 0.15 -15.73
CA LEU A 41 4.39 1.16 -16.79
C LEU A 41 3.61 0.71 -18.04
N GLU A 42 2.68 -0.25 -17.91
CA GLU A 42 1.89 -0.81 -19.00
C GLU A 42 1.21 0.25 -19.87
N PHE A 43 0.73 1.34 -19.25
CA PHE A 43 0.04 2.45 -19.93
C PHE A 43 0.88 3.14 -21.01
N LEU A 44 2.22 3.05 -20.94
CA LEU A 44 3.12 3.61 -21.96
C LEU A 44 3.18 2.74 -23.21
N PHE A 45 2.75 1.50 -23.13
CA PHE A 45 2.91 0.49 -24.17
C PHE A 45 1.61 0.12 -24.90
N VAL A 46 0.45 0.60 -24.40
CA VAL A 46 -0.88 0.23 -24.94
C VAL A 46 -1.04 0.56 -26.42
N ASP A 47 -0.52 1.70 -26.85
CA ASP A 47 -0.60 2.17 -28.25
C ASP A 47 0.69 1.94 -29.06
N VAL A 48 1.74 1.41 -28.43
CA VAL A 48 3.06 1.24 -29.05
C VAL A 48 3.28 -0.22 -29.49
N LEU A 49 2.78 -1.18 -28.71
CA LEU A 49 2.99 -2.60 -29.00
C LEU A 49 1.83 -3.20 -29.79
N PRO A 50 2.11 -4.18 -30.68
CA PRO A 50 1.06 -5.00 -31.27
C PRO A 50 0.21 -5.64 -30.15
N ARG A 51 -1.12 -5.68 -30.35
CA ARG A 51 -2.07 -6.15 -29.32
C ARG A 51 -1.74 -7.54 -28.76
N SER A 52 -1.27 -8.46 -29.61
CA SER A 52 -0.87 -9.80 -29.17
C SER A 52 0.30 -9.78 -28.20
N LEU A 53 1.31 -8.96 -28.48
CA LEU A 53 2.48 -8.82 -27.63
C LEU A 53 2.13 -8.08 -26.32
N TYR A 54 1.33 -7.01 -26.42
CA TYR A 54 0.84 -6.30 -25.24
C TYR A 54 0.11 -7.23 -24.27
N VAL A 55 -0.87 -7.99 -24.79
CA VAL A 55 -1.66 -8.93 -23.97
C VAL A 55 -0.77 -10.03 -23.37
N THR A 56 0.24 -10.50 -24.08
CA THR A 56 1.17 -11.50 -23.55
C THR A 56 2.01 -10.93 -22.38
N LEU A 57 2.46 -9.70 -22.50
CA LEU A 57 3.34 -9.09 -21.50
C LEU A 57 2.57 -8.55 -20.28
N PHE A 58 1.49 -7.83 -20.52
CA PHE A 58 0.78 -7.07 -19.48
C PHE A 58 -0.58 -7.66 -19.10
N GLY A 59 -1.12 -8.57 -19.92
CA GLY A 59 -2.43 -9.14 -19.69
C GLY A 59 -3.56 -8.43 -20.41
N GLY A 60 -4.79 -8.85 -20.17
CA GLY A 60 -5.96 -8.26 -20.78
C GLY A 60 -7.24 -9.07 -20.56
N THR A 61 -8.36 -8.54 -21.05
CA THR A 61 -9.65 -9.25 -21.09
C THR A 61 -9.63 -10.30 -22.18
N GLY A 62 -9.48 -11.55 -21.84
CA GLY A 62 -9.46 -12.66 -22.79
C GLY A 62 -8.97 -13.96 -22.19
N THR A 63 -8.72 -14.95 -23.04
CA THR A 63 -8.12 -16.23 -22.63
C THR A 63 -6.69 -16.02 -22.14
N ASN A 64 -6.40 -16.51 -20.97
CA ASN A 64 -5.10 -16.41 -20.36
C ASN A 64 -4.20 -17.60 -20.69
N VAL A 65 -2.93 -17.50 -20.28
CA VAL A 65 -1.92 -18.55 -20.42
C VAL A 65 -2.34 -19.87 -19.71
N PHE A 66 -3.26 -19.77 -18.74
CA PHE A 66 -3.78 -20.91 -17.96
C PHE A 66 -5.28 -21.20 -18.19
N GLY A 67 -5.90 -20.63 -19.22
CA GLY A 67 -7.29 -20.91 -19.59
C GLY A 67 -8.36 -20.23 -18.73
N THR A 68 -8.00 -19.25 -17.89
CA THR A 68 -8.94 -18.44 -17.09
C THR A 68 -9.22 -17.08 -17.76
N THR A 69 -10.42 -16.54 -17.63
CA THR A 69 -10.77 -15.23 -18.18
C THR A 69 -10.16 -14.09 -17.40
N GLY A 70 -9.48 -13.18 -18.10
CA GLY A 70 -8.78 -12.05 -17.48
C GLY A 70 -7.45 -12.50 -16.89
N HIS A 71 -6.40 -12.55 -17.72
CA HIS A 71 -5.08 -12.93 -17.19
C HIS A 71 -4.19 -11.72 -16.97
N GLU A 72 -3.41 -11.86 -15.97
CA GLU A 72 -2.22 -11.11 -15.73
C GLU A 72 -1.14 -11.56 -16.73
N GLY A 73 -0.48 -10.63 -17.42
CA GLY A 73 0.58 -10.95 -18.37
C GLY A 73 1.83 -11.56 -17.72
N ILE A 74 2.84 -11.84 -18.53
CA ILE A 74 4.12 -12.39 -18.03
C ILE A 74 4.81 -11.44 -17.04
N LEU A 75 4.59 -10.12 -17.19
CA LEU A 75 5.13 -9.10 -16.29
C LEU A 75 4.31 -8.90 -15.02
N PHE A 76 3.30 -9.74 -14.78
CA PHE A 76 2.58 -9.71 -13.51
C PHE A 76 3.53 -9.91 -12.34
N TYR A 77 3.45 -9.05 -11.35
CA TYR A 77 4.43 -8.98 -10.26
C TYR A 77 4.60 -10.31 -9.50
N VAL A 78 3.54 -11.10 -9.36
CA VAL A 78 3.60 -12.42 -8.72
C VAL A 78 4.41 -13.41 -9.57
N LEU A 79 4.18 -13.45 -10.89
CA LEU A 79 4.93 -14.33 -11.79
C LEU A 79 6.41 -13.96 -11.83
N VAL A 80 6.72 -12.68 -11.92
CA VAL A 80 8.09 -12.17 -11.88
C VAL A 80 8.77 -12.58 -10.57
N GLY A 81 8.10 -12.42 -9.43
CA GLY A 81 8.61 -12.86 -8.12
C GLY A 81 8.82 -14.37 -8.05
N LEU A 82 7.83 -15.16 -8.51
CA LEU A 82 7.92 -16.61 -8.56
C LEU A 82 9.06 -17.11 -9.44
N LEU A 83 9.39 -16.43 -10.53
CA LEU A 83 10.52 -16.78 -11.40
C LEU A 83 11.87 -16.35 -10.83
N ALA A 84 11.91 -15.31 -10.01
CA ALA A 84 13.13 -14.87 -9.34
C ALA A 84 13.64 -15.91 -8.35
N ILE A 85 12.75 -16.61 -7.63
CA ILE A 85 13.11 -17.64 -6.64
C ILE A 85 13.94 -18.78 -7.25
N PRO A 86 13.46 -19.55 -8.25
CA PRO A 86 14.27 -20.60 -8.87
C PRO A 86 15.51 -20.04 -9.56
N THR A 87 15.48 -18.82 -10.09
CA THR A 87 16.64 -18.19 -10.70
C THR A 87 17.76 -17.96 -9.68
N LEU A 88 17.44 -17.58 -8.45
CA LEU A 88 18.42 -17.46 -7.35
C LEU A 88 19.12 -18.80 -7.07
N VAL A 89 18.35 -19.90 -7.03
CA VAL A 89 18.91 -21.24 -6.77
C VAL A 89 19.76 -21.74 -7.94
N VAL A 90 19.20 -21.72 -9.15
CA VAL A 90 19.87 -22.24 -10.36
C VAL A 90 21.14 -21.46 -10.67
N SER A 91 21.16 -20.15 -10.42
CA SER A 91 22.36 -19.33 -10.57
C SER A 91 23.43 -19.60 -9.49
N GLY A 92 23.09 -20.32 -8.42
CA GLY A 92 23.96 -20.51 -7.27
C GLY A 92 24.12 -19.24 -6.42
N ALA A 93 23.19 -18.30 -6.52
CA ALA A 93 23.16 -17.12 -5.68
C ALA A 93 22.76 -17.45 -4.25
N THR A 94 21.87 -18.44 -4.06
CA THR A 94 21.50 -19.00 -2.75
C THR A 94 21.33 -20.51 -2.83
N ALA A 95 21.42 -21.21 -1.69
CA ALA A 95 21.07 -22.62 -1.61
C ALA A 95 19.56 -22.79 -1.41
N TRP A 96 19.03 -23.93 -1.80
CA TRP A 96 17.62 -24.25 -1.62
C TRP A 96 17.24 -24.24 -0.13
N ASP A 97 18.11 -24.82 0.71
CA ASP A 97 17.88 -24.90 2.15
C ASP A 97 17.80 -23.52 2.81
N ASP A 98 18.61 -22.56 2.34
CA ASP A 98 18.54 -21.15 2.82
C ASP A 98 17.19 -20.48 2.42
N LEU A 99 16.59 -20.91 1.30
CA LEU A 99 15.33 -20.36 0.79
C LEU A 99 14.10 -20.89 1.51
N ILE A 100 14.14 -22.15 1.97
CA ILE A 100 13.02 -22.78 2.68
C ILE A 100 13.08 -22.55 4.19
N ASP A 101 14.20 -22.02 4.70
CA ASP A 101 14.34 -21.59 6.10
C ASP A 101 13.65 -20.23 6.28
N ILE A 102 12.32 -20.28 6.17
CA ILE A 102 11.45 -19.11 6.29
C ILE A 102 10.75 -19.12 7.66
N ASP A 103 10.45 -17.94 8.17
CA ASP A 103 9.66 -17.82 9.38
C ASP A 103 8.17 -18.15 9.10
N TRP A 104 7.81 -19.41 9.31
CA TRP A 104 6.44 -19.88 9.19
C TRP A 104 5.47 -19.14 10.11
N GLY A 105 5.94 -18.65 11.28
CA GLY A 105 5.15 -17.84 12.19
C GLY A 105 4.68 -16.54 11.54
N THR A 106 5.58 -15.85 10.85
CA THR A 106 5.26 -14.64 10.08
C THR A 106 4.27 -14.92 8.95
N LEU A 107 4.42 -16.03 8.22
CA LEU A 107 3.46 -16.39 7.16
C LEU A 107 2.06 -16.69 7.71
N LEU A 108 1.98 -17.41 8.83
CA LEU A 108 0.71 -17.71 9.49
C LEU A 108 0.06 -16.44 10.06
N LEU A 109 0.86 -15.53 10.63
CA LEU A 109 0.39 -14.23 11.11
C LEU A 109 -0.19 -13.40 9.97
N LEU A 110 0.51 -13.30 8.84
CA LEU A 110 0.06 -12.59 7.66
C LEU A 110 -1.22 -13.22 7.08
N GLY A 111 -1.25 -14.54 6.92
CA GLY A 111 -2.43 -15.27 6.43
C GLY A 111 -3.64 -15.12 7.35
N GLY A 112 -3.42 -15.17 8.67
CA GLY A 112 -4.46 -14.92 9.68
C GLY A 112 -4.99 -13.48 9.61
N GLY A 113 -4.12 -12.49 9.43
CA GLY A 113 -4.50 -11.09 9.22
C GLY A 113 -5.36 -10.89 7.98
N ILE A 114 -4.97 -11.49 6.85
CA ILE A 114 -5.77 -11.45 5.61
C ILE A 114 -7.13 -12.13 5.82
N SER A 115 -7.17 -13.28 6.50
CA SER A 115 -8.42 -13.98 6.81
C SER A 115 -9.35 -13.15 7.71
N LEU A 116 -8.79 -12.46 8.70
CA LEU A 116 -9.54 -11.53 9.56
C LEU A 116 -10.10 -10.36 8.75
N ALA A 117 -9.27 -9.75 7.89
CA ALA A 117 -9.70 -8.66 7.02
C ALA A 117 -10.87 -9.06 6.11
N ASN A 118 -10.79 -10.25 5.51
CA ASN A 118 -11.87 -10.79 4.69
C ASN A 118 -13.15 -11.03 5.51
N ALA A 119 -13.03 -11.61 6.71
CA ALA A 119 -14.16 -11.83 7.59
C ALA A 119 -14.85 -10.52 8.02
N LEU A 120 -14.08 -9.46 8.30
CA LEU A 120 -14.62 -8.13 8.60
C LEU A 120 -15.35 -7.53 7.39
N ALA A 121 -14.84 -7.75 6.19
CA ALA A 121 -15.49 -7.31 4.94
C ALA A 121 -16.77 -8.12 4.67
N ASP A 122 -16.70 -9.46 4.71
CA ASP A 122 -17.81 -10.36 4.41
C ASP A 122 -18.99 -10.19 5.38
N THR A 123 -18.70 -9.86 6.63
CA THR A 123 -19.72 -9.58 7.66
C THR A 123 -20.24 -8.15 7.63
N ASN A 124 -19.75 -7.30 6.73
CA ASN A 124 -20.03 -5.86 6.69
C ASN A 124 -19.69 -5.11 7.99
N ALA A 125 -18.85 -5.68 8.86
CA ALA A 125 -18.48 -5.06 10.13
C ALA A 125 -17.73 -3.73 9.94
N THR A 126 -16.86 -3.64 8.93
CA THR A 126 -16.17 -2.41 8.57
C THR A 126 -17.11 -1.34 8.03
N THR A 127 -18.06 -1.72 7.18
CA THR A 127 -19.10 -0.82 6.67
C THR A 127 -19.98 -0.28 7.79
N TRP A 128 -20.47 -1.15 8.66
CA TRP A 128 -21.25 -0.75 9.82
C TRP A 128 -20.49 0.22 10.73
N LEU A 129 -19.23 -0.07 11.03
CA LEU A 129 -18.39 0.82 11.86
C LEU A 129 -18.23 2.20 11.22
N ALA A 130 -18.03 2.23 9.91
CA ALA A 130 -17.88 3.47 9.16
C ALA A 130 -19.19 4.28 9.15
N GLU A 131 -20.33 3.65 8.92
CA GLU A 131 -21.66 4.29 8.95
C GLU A 131 -21.97 4.88 10.34
N VAL A 132 -21.75 4.10 11.41
CA VAL A 132 -21.99 4.58 12.79
C VAL A 132 -21.07 5.72 13.15
N THR A 133 -19.80 5.67 12.73
CA THR A 133 -18.81 6.71 13.06
C THR A 133 -19.04 7.98 12.24
N LEU A 134 -19.21 7.85 10.93
CA LEU A 134 -19.28 9.02 10.03
C LEU A 134 -20.69 9.60 9.93
N GLY A 135 -21.72 8.77 10.01
CA GLY A 135 -23.11 9.24 9.97
C GLY A 135 -23.47 10.17 11.14
N SER A 136 -22.78 10.03 12.28
CA SER A 136 -22.99 10.91 13.45
C SER A 136 -22.32 12.29 13.32
N LEU A 137 -21.54 12.52 12.26
CA LEU A 137 -20.75 13.75 12.06
C LEU A 137 -21.41 14.76 11.14
N GLU A 138 -22.63 14.51 10.67
CA GLU A 138 -23.38 15.48 9.85
C GLU A 138 -23.53 16.82 10.59
N GLY A 139 -23.20 17.91 9.90
CA GLY A 139 -23.24 19.27 10.46
C GLY A 139 -22.05 19.66 11.35
N THR A 140 -21.06 18.77 11.53
CA THR A 140 -19.83 19.11 12.27
C THR A 140 -18.81 19.82 11.38
N SER A 141 -17.76 20.39 11.98
CA SER A 141 -16.71 21.05 11.20
C SER A 141 -15.94 20.06 10.34
N ILE A 142 -15.51 20.51 9.15
CA ILE A 142 -14.77 19.66 8.21
C ILE A 142 -13.47 19.07 8.81
N VAL A 143 -12.82 19.78 9.71
CA VAL A 143 -11.61 19.27 10.40
C VAL A 143 -11.95 18.05 11.23
N VAL A 144 -13.10 18.04 11.92
CA VAL A 144 -13.57 16.89 12.70
C VAL A 144 -13.90 15.72 11.79
N VAL A 145 -14.56 15.97 10.65
CA VAL A 145 -14.86 14.94 9.65
C VAL A 145 -13.59 14.33 9.09
N LEU A 146 -12.65 15.14 8.65
CA LEU A 146 -11.35 14.65 8.13
C LEU A 146 -10.58 13.86 9.19
N LEU A 147 -10.54 14.36 10.42
CA LEU A 147 -9.88 13.67 11.53
C LEU A 147 -10.55 12.31 11.81
N ALA A 148 -11.88 12.26 11.81
CA ALA A 148 -12.63 11.02 12.03
C ALA A 148 -12.40 10.01 10.89
N VAL A 149 -12.48 10.46 9.63
CA VAL A 149 -12.21 9.62 8.45
C VAL A 149 -10.80 9.03 8.52
N VAL A 150 -9.79 9.88 8.71
CA VAL A 150 -8.40 9.43 8.75
C VAL A 150 -8.13 8.51 9.93
N THR A 151 -8.60 8.89 11.14
CA THR A 151 -8.39 8.08 12.35
C THR A 151 -9.06 6.72 12.23
N MET A 152 -10.32 6.69 11.80
CA MET A 152 -11.06 5.44 11.61
C MET A 152 -10.35 4.53 10.59
N THR A 153 -9.96 5.12 9.45
CA THR A 153 -9.29 4.38 8.39
C THR A 153 -7.98 3.76 8.87
N VAL A 154 -7.15 4.53 9.57
CA VAL A 154 -5.87 4.03 10.12
C VAL A 154 -6.11 2.95 11.17
N VAL A 155 -6.96 3.21 12.17
CA VAL A 155 -7.21 2.25 13.27
C VAL A 155 -7.80 0.93 12.78
N VAL A 156 -8.78 0.99 11.87
CA VAL A 156 -9.37 -0.23 11.30
C VAL A 156 -8.40 -0.89 10.32
N GLY A 157 -7.63 -0.09 9.58
CA GLY A 157 -6.58 -0.54 8.67
C GLY A 157 -5.48 -1.36 9.34
N GLU A 158 -5.22 -1.16 10.65
CA GLU A 158 -4.30 -2.01 11.41
C GLU A 158 -4.74 -3.49 11.45
N LEU A 159 -6.03 -3.77 11.30
CA LEU A 159 -6.60 -5.12 11.34
C LEU A 159 -7.08 -5.61 9.97
N ALA A 160 -7.24 -4.72 9.01
CA ALA A 160 -7.74 -5.00 7.68
C ALA A 160 -6.68 -4.69 6.61
N SER A 161 -6.72 -5.35 5.45
CA SER A 161 -5.81 -5.01 4.37
C SER A 161 -6.08 -3.60 3.83
N ASN A 162 -5.03 -2.86 3.49
CA ASN A 162 -5.12 -1.50 2.94
C ASN A 162 -6.05 -1.45 1.70
N THR A 163 -5.94 -2.46 0.83
CA THR A 163 -6.79 -2.57 -0.37
C THR A 163 -8.26 -2.79 -0.01
N ALA A 164 -8.54 -3.67 0.97
CA ALA A 164 -9.91 -3.91 1.44
C ALA A 164 -10.49 -2.64 2.09
N MET A 165 -9.70 -1.94 2.92
CA MET A 165 -10.12 -0.68 3.52
C MET A 165 -10.44 0.38 2.46
N ALA A 166 -9.59 0.57 1.46
CA ALA A 166 -9.85 1.51 0.38
C ALA A 166 -11.11 1.13 -0.41
N ALA A 167 -11.30 -0.16 -0.73
CA ALA A 167 -12.46 -0.64 -1.48
C ALA A 167 -13.79 -0.46 -0.73
N ILE A 168 -13.78 -0.60 0.59
CA ILE A 168 -14.99 -0.42 1.43
C ILE A 168 -15.28 1.06 1.68
N LEU A 169 -14.24 1.82 2.04
CA LEU A 169 -14.41 3.21 2.43
C LEU A 169 -14.65 4.15 1.26
N ALA A 170 -14.05 3.92 0.09
CA ALA A 170 -14.21 4.84 -1.02
C ALA A 170 -15.68 5.00 -1.47
N PRO A 171 -16.46 3.94 -1.71
CA PRO A 171 -17.89 4.09 -2.01
C PRO A 171 -18.67 4.79 -0.90
N LEU A 172 -18.36 4.47 0.38
CA LEU A 172 -19.03 5.10 1.51
C LEU A 172 -18.73 6.60 1.56
N LEU A 173 -17.46 6.99 1.44
CA LEU A 173 -17.03 8.38 1.46
C LEU A 173 -17.57 9.17 0.25
N ILE A 174 -17.72 8.52 -0.91
CA ILE A 174 -18.39 9.09 -2.08
C ILE A 174 -19.86 9.36 -1.77
N ASN A 175 -20.55 8.44 -1.12
CA ASN A 175 -21.97 8.57 -0.81
C ASN A 175 -22.26 9.65 0.24
N ILE A 176 -21.42 9.78 1.27
CA ILE A 176 -21.62 10.81 2.31
C ILE A 176 -21.04 12.17 1.92
N GLY A 177 -20.13 12.22 0.94
CA GLY A 177 -19.44 13.44 0.51
C GLY A 177 -20.35 14.63 0.23
N PRO A 178 -21.49 14.47 -0.48
CA PRO A 178 -22.41 15.55 -0.76
C PRO A 178 -22.91 16.31 0.48
N ALA A 179 -23.10 15.61 1.60
CA ALA A 179 -23.52 16.23 2.86
C ALA A 179 -22.50 17.23 3.42
N TYR A 180 -21.23 17.11 3.02
CA TYR A 180 -20.13 17.98 3.48
C TYR A 180 -19.72 19.04 2.45
N ALA A 181 -20.38 19.13 1.31
CA ALA A 181 -20.06 20.08 0.24
C ALA A 181 -20.02 21.53 0.75
N GLY A 182 -21.00 21.93 1.56
CA GLY A 182 -21.04 23.26 2.16
C GLY A 182 -19.89 23.52 3.14
N ALA A 183 -19.51 22.53 3.95
CA ALA A 183 -18.41 22.64 4.89
C ALA A 183 -17.03 22.69 4.19
N LEU A 184 -16.94 22.05 3.02
CA LEU A 184 -15.75 22.04 2.15
C LEU A 184 -15.70 23.27 1.23
N GLY A 185 -16.80 23.99 1.07
CA GLY A 185 -16.91 25.13 0.14
C GLY A 185 -16.76 24.71 -1.32
N THR A 186 -17.31 23.55 -1.69
CA THR A 186 -17.13 22.95 -3.02
C THR A 186 -18.44 22.29 -3.52
N SER A 187 -18.43 21.74 -4.75
CA SER A 187 -19.58 21.00 -5.27
C SER A 187 -19.75 19.64 -4.57
N PRO A 188 -20.97 19.06 -4.56
CA PRO A 188 -21.22 17.73 -3.97
C PRO A 188 -20.31 16.64 -4.52
N GLU A 189 -20.09 16.62 -5.84
CA GLU A 189 -19.26 15.63 -6.53
C GLU A 189 -17.81 15.73 -6.08
N LEU A 190 -17.34 16.97 -5.94
CA LEU A 190 -15.96 17.24 -5.55
C LEU A 190 -15.72 16.93 -4.07
N ALA A 191 -16.70 17.22 -3.22
CA ALA A 191 -16.66 16.81 -1.81
C ALA A 191 -16.52 15.28 -1.67
N SER A 192 -17.26 14.54 -2.48
CA SER A 192 -17.16 13.07 -2.56
C SER A 192 -15.75 12.61 -2.93
N VAL A 193 -15.19 13.19 -3.98
CA VAL A 193 -13.82 12.84 -4.44
C VAL A 193 -12.77 13.18 -3.37
N LEU A 194 -12.88 14.36 -2.76
CA LEU A 194 -11.93 14.80 -1.72
C LEU A 194 -11.92 13.87 -0.51
N LEU A 195 -13.10 13.48 -0.02
CA LEU A 195 -13.19 12.53 1.09
C LEU A 195 -12.70 11.15 0.70
N ALA A 196 -13.06 10.65 -0.49
CA ALA A 196 -12.60 9.35 -0.97
C ALA A 196 -11.07 9.30 -1.15
N VAL A 197 -10.46 10.34 -1.72
CA VAL A 197 -9.00 10.45 -1.85
C VAL A 197 -8.33 10.51 -0.47
N THR A 198 -8.89 11.26 0.47
CA THR A 198 -8.38 11.32 1.85
C THR A 198 -8.41 9.94 2.51
N GLY A 199 -9.52 9.22 2.38
CA GLY A 199 -9.66 7.85 2.88
C GLY A 199 -8.68 6.89 2.21
N ALA A 200 -8.49 6.98 0.90
CA ALA A 200 -7.55 6.14 0.17
C ALA A 200 -6.09 6.39 0.59
N ILE A 201 -5.70 7.64 0.83
CA ILE A 201 -4.39 7.97 1.38
C ILE A 201 -4.24 7.38 2.79
N ALA A 202 -5.24 7.58 3.65
CA ALA A 202 -5.24 7.05 5.01
C ALA A 202 -5.20 5.50 5.05
N ALA A 203 -5.84 4.83 4.11
CA ALA A 203 -5.80 3.38 3.98
C ALA A 203 -4.39 2.82 3.66
N SER A 204 -3.46 3.67 3.24
CA SER A 204 -2.06 3.27 3.02
C SER A 204 -1.23 3.24 4.30
N TYR A 205 -1.77 3.70 5.42
CA TYR A 205 -1.11 3.70 6.73
C TYR A 205 -1.48 2.44 7.51
N GLY A 206 -0.63 2.11 8.48
CA GLY A 206 -0.78 0.94 9.33
C GLY A 206 0.61 0.52 9.79
N PHE A 207 1.09 1.10 10.89
CA PHE A 207 2.48 0.94 11.35
C PHE A 207 2.58 0.25 12.69
N ALA A 208 1.47 0.11 13.44
CA ALA A 208 1.49 -0.39 14.80
C ALA A 208 1.50 -1.92 14.89
N LEU A 209 0.79 -2.60 14.00
CA LEU A 209 0.66 -4.06 14.08
C LEU A 209 1.45 -4.78 12.97
N PRO A 210 2.05 -5.95 13.29
CA PRO A 210 2.72 -6.78 12.29
C PRO A 210 1.79 -7.23 11.15
N VAL A 211 0.50 -7.41 11.45
CA VAL A 211 -0.51 -7.88 10.47
C VAL A 211 -1.02 -6.79 9.54
N ALA A 212 -0.80 -5.51 9.87
CA ALA A 212 -1.34 -4.40 9.12
C ALA A 212 -0.83 -4.37 7.67
N THR A 213 0.45 -4.66 7.47
CA THR A 213 1.05 -4.68 6.12
C THR A 213 2.09 -5.80 5.98
N PRO A 214 2.28 -6.35 4.75
CA PRO A 214 3.35 -7.33 4.51
C PRO A 214 4.75 -6.87 4.93
N PRO A 215 5.18 -5.61 4.68
CA PRO A 215 6.46 -5.12 5.19
C PRO A 215 6.59 -5.19 6.70
N ASN A 216 5.53 -4.86 7.46
CA ASN A 216 5.53 -4.95 8.91
C ASN A 216 5.74 -6.39 9.37
N ALA A 217 5.02 -7.34 8.75
CA ALA A 217 5.15 -8.76 9.07
C ALA A 217 6.57 -9.26 8.80
N ILE A 218 7.19 -8.88 7.67
CA ILE A 218 8.55 -9.25 7.31
C ILE A 218 9.55 -8.70 8.34
N VAL A 219 9.47 -7.42 8.68
CA VAL A 219 10.37 -6.79 9.66
C VAL A 219 10.20 -7.42 11.04
N PHE A 220 8.98 -7.68 11.47
CA PHE A 220 8.69 -8.36 12.73
C PHE A 220 9.26 -9.79 12.74
N GLY A 221 9.11 -10.54 11.64
CA GLY A 221 9.60 -11.91 11.49
C GLY A 221 11.13 -12.05 11.55
N THR A 222 11.88 -10.96 11.34
CA THR A 222 13.35 -10.98 11.52
C THR A 222 13.77 -11.18 12.98
N GLY A 223 12.86 -10.98 13.95
CA GLY A 223 13.15 -11.04 15.39
C GLY A 223 13.95 -9.87 15.95
N TYR A 224 14.36 -8.91 15.11
CA TYR A 224 15.08 -7.71 15.58
C TYR A 224 14.16 -6.67 16.23
N VAL A 225 12.86 -6.72 15.92
CA VAL A 225 11.87 -5.78 16.45
C VAL A 225 10.91 -6.53 17.35
N GLU A 226 10.92 -6.19 18.64
CA GLU A 226 9.97 -6.71 19.61
C GLU A 226 8.58 -6.14 19.37
N ARG A 227 7.53 -6.92 19.66
CA ARG A 227 6.13 -6.53 19.51
C ARG A 227 5.80 -5.20 20.19
N ASP A 228 6.25 -5.02 21.43
CA ASP A 228 5.99 -3.82 22.21
C ASP A 228 6.67 -2.58 21.62
N THR A 229 7.84 -2.76 21.06
CA THR A 229 8.57 -1.69 20.37
C THR A 229 7.85 -1.29 19.11
N MET A 230 7.41 -2.25 18.31
CA MET A 230 6.64 -2.00 17.09
C MET A 230 5.31 -1.31 17.39
N LEU A 231 4.57 -1.80 18.38
CA LEU A 231 3.30 -1.21 18.79
C LEU A 231 3.47 0.25 19.24
N ARG A 232 4.45 0.54 20.09
CA ARG A 232 4.69 1.90 20.59
C ARG A 232 5.15 2.85 19.50
N ALA A 233 6.15 2.45 18.71
CA ALA A 233 6.68 3.29 17.65
C ALA A 233 5.66 3.48 16.52
N GLY A 234 4.98 2.41 16.13
CA GLY A 234 3.95 2.43 15.10
C GLY A 234 2.75 3.27 15.50
N SER A 235 2.20 3.08 16.72
CA SER A 235 1.07 3.91 17.19
C SER A 235 1.43 5.40 17.30
N LEU A 236 2.68 5.73 17.66
CA LEU A 236 3.14 7.11 17.63
C LEU A 236 3.16 7.65 16.19
N LEU A 237 3.66 6.85 15.26
CA LEU A 237 3.71 7.20 13.85
C LEU A 237 2.29 7.34 13.27
N ASP A 238 1.39 6.43 13.60
CA ASP A 238 -0.04 6.52 13.22
C ASP A 238 -0.67 7.82 13.72
N GLY A 239 -0.43 8.18 14.96
CA GLY A 239 -0.88 9.45 15.52
C GLY A 239 -0.33 10.67 14.75
N VAL A 240 0.95 10.64 14.40
CA VAL A 240 1.58 11.71 13.60
C VAL A 240 0.99 11.79 12.20
N VAL A 241 0.84 10.67 11.49
CA VAL A 241 0.30 10.69 10.12
C VAL A 241 -1.19 11.03 10.10
N ILE A 242 -1.97 10.66 11.11
CA ILE A 242 -3.37 11.09 11.28
C ILE A 242 -3.45 12.63 11.34
N LEU A 243 -2.66 13.24 12.20
CA LEU A 243 -2.65 14.71 12.35
C LEU A 243 -2.10 15.40 11.10
N LEU A 244 -1.02 14.89 10.52
CA LEU A 244 -0.43 15.45 9.31
C LEU A 244 -1.38 15.35 8.13
N THR A 245 -1.98 14.18 7.88
CA THR A 245 -2.91 13.99 6.76
C THR A 245 -4.14 14.86 6.92
N THR A 246 -4.72 14.90 8.12
CA THR A 246 -5.85 15.79 8.41
C THR A 246 -5.49 17.26 8.16
N GLY A 247 -4.35 17.70 8.69
CA GLY A 247 -3.89 19.09 8.55
C GLY A 247 -3.55 19.46 7.10
N VAL A 248 -2.80 18.61 6.40
CA VAL A 248 -2.43 18.82 5.00
C VAL A 248 -3.68 18.83 4.12
N THR A 249 -4.57 17.86 4.27
CA THR A 249 -5.82 17.82 3.49
C THR A 249 -6.68 19.06 3.75
N TYR A 250 -6.82 19.49 5.01
CA TYR A 250 -7.54 20.71 5.34
C TYR A 250 -6.91 21.95 4.68
N LEU A 251 -5.59 22.08 4.75
CA LEU A 251 -4.88 23.22 4.14
C LEU A 251 -5.00 23.20 2.60
N LEU A 252 -4.88 22.02 1.99
CA LEU A 252 -5.09 21.86 0.54
C LEU A 252 -6.49 22.32 0.13
N ILE A 253 -7.52 21.85 0.82
CA ILE A 253 -8.90 22.21 0.56
C ILE A 253 -9.12 23.73 0.77
N ARG A 254 -8.57 24.30 1.82
CA ARG A 254 -8.82 25.69 2.20
C ARG A 254 -8.07 26.71 1.36
N PHE A 255 -6.83 26.42 0.95
CA PHE A 255 -5.93 27.40 0.34
C PHE A 255 -5.53 27.09 -1.10
N LEU A 256 -5.36 25.83 -1.48
CA LEU A 256 -4.92 25.45 -2.82
C LEU A 256 -6.08 25.14 -3.76
N TRP A 257 -7.15 24.58 -3.23
CA TRP A 257 -8.26 24.11 -4.03
C TRP A 257 -9.05 25.24 -4.70
N PRO A 258 -9.45 26.33 -4.00
CA PRO A 258 -10.18 27.42 -4.62
C PRO A 258 -9.49 28.06 -5.83
N PRO A 259 -8.17 28.38 -5.80
CA PRO A 259 -7.50 28.92 -6.97
C PRO A 259 -7.35 27.89 -8.11
N ILE A 260 -7.22 26.59 -7.82
CA ILE A 260 -7.16 25.55 -8.85
C ILE A 260 -8.51 25.45 -9.59
N LEU A 261 -9.62 25.44 -8.87
CA LEU A 261 -10.96 25.44 -9.46
C LEU A 261 -11.22 26.68 -10.32
N ALA A 262 -10.79 27.84 -9.85
CA ALA A 262 -10.92 29.08 -10.60
C ALA A 262 -10.16 29.05 -11.94
N VAL A 263 -9.00 28.36 -11.99
CA VAL A 263 -8.22 28.18 -13.23
C VAL A 263 -8.86 27.16 -14.16
N LEU A 264 -9.48 26.11 -13.62
CA LEU A 264 -10.10 25.04 -14.39
C LEU A 264 -11.52 25.37 -14.89
N ASN A 265 -12.10 26.52 -14.49
CA ASN A 265 -13.48 26.91 -14.80
C ASN A 265 -14.54 25.84 -14.40
N VAL A 266 -14.32 25.14 -13.30
CA VAL A 266 -15.20 24.09 -12.77
C VAL A 266 -15.86 24.56 -11.47
#